data_c31e68073e8bae80c54150d1d554bf3e
#
_entry.id   c31e68073e8bae80c54150d1d554bf3e
#
_cell.length_a   1.000
_cell.length_b   1.000
_cell.length_c   1.000
_cell.angle_alpha   90.00
_cell.angle_beta   90.00
_cell.angle_gamma   90.00
#
_symmetry.space_group_name_H-M   'P 1'
#
loop_
_entity.id
_entity.type
_entity.pdbx_description
1 polymer ?
#
loop_
_entity_poly.entity_id
_entity_poly.type
_entity_poly.pdbx_seq_one_letter_code
_entity_poly.pdbx_strand_id
1 'polypeptide(L)'
;MEKEKLQMEMTYTHAKKTPDFINKQMDKGSLKKLLGQMYLEYGGAKEANLADALKSLGYKYATMSGTTISIADLSVPPEKKELLKSAEKEIEVSQNRYLKGEITEVERYTKVIDTWAETTAKLTEQVVQNFDRLNPVYMMAFSGARGNL
;
A
#
# COMPACT_ATOMS: atom_id res chain seq x y z
N MET A 1 -33.55 -34.39 -15.63
CA MET A 1 -34.70 -33.45 -15.53
C MET A 1 -34.85 -32.89 -14.10
N GLU A 2 -34.94 -33.72 -13.05
CA GLU A 2 -35.11 -33.19 -11.66
C GLU A 2 -33.85 -32.51 -11.08
N LYS A 3 -32.66 -33.06 -11.38
CA LYS A 3 -31.38 -32.45 -10.98
C LYS A 3 -31.09 -31.11 -11.70
N GLU A 4 -31.51 -30.95 -12.93
CA GLU A 4 -31.37 -29.70 -13.68
C GLU A 4 -32.33 -28.62 -13.20
N LYS A 5 -33.55 -29.00 -12.79
CA LYS A 5 -34.50 -28.08 -12.13
C LYS A 5 -33.96 -27.60 -10.77
N LEU A 6 -33.39 -28.50 -9.95
CA LEU A 6 -32.78 -28.13 -8.68
C LEU A 6 -31.55 -27.19 -8.86
N GLN A 7 -30.73 -27.45 -9.91
CA GLN A 7 -29.61 -26.53 -10.20
C GLN A 7 -30.09 -25.18 -10.74
N MET A 8 -31.17 -25.13 -11.52
CA MET A 8 -31.78 -23.89 -11.96
C MET A 8 -32.43 -23.13 -10.79
N GLU A 9 -33.11 -23.80 -9.88
CA GLU A 9 -33.68 -23.15 -8.69
C GLU A 9 -32.63 -22.66 -7.72
N MET A 10 -31.51 -23.37 -7.53
CA MET A 10 -30.36 -22.87 -6.72
C MET A 10 -29.69 -21.66 -7.33
N THR A 11 -29.63 -21.54 -8.65
CA THR A 11 -29.09 -20.36 -9.33
C THR A 11 -30.06 -19.16 -9.28
N TYR A 12 -31.36 -19.39 -9.20
CA TYR A 12 -32.36 -18.31 -9.14
C TYR A 12 -32.60 -17.75 -7.74
N THR A 13 -32.33 -18.52 -6.68
CA THR A 13 -32.53 -18.06 -5.29
C THR A 13 -31.45 -17.11 -4.79
N HIS A 14 -30.28 -17.05 -5.42
CA HIS A 14 -29.24 -16.08 -5.07
C HIS A 14 -29.36 -14.70 -5.76
N ALA A 15 -30.33 -14.52 -6.65
CA ALA A 15 -30.39 -13.35 -7.54
C ALA A 15 -31.20 -12.16 -7.01
N LYS A 16 -31.49 -12.04 -5.72
CA LYS A 16 -32.38 -10.97 -5.22
C LYS A 16 -31.84 -10.11 -4.08
N LYS A 17 -30.57 -10.15 -3.75
CA LYS A 17 -30.02 -9.18 -2.81
C LYS A 17 -29.35 -8.04 -3.59
N THR A 18 -29.94 -6.85 -3.51
CA THR A 18 -29.22 -5.64 -3.98
C THR A 18 -27.94 -5.50 -3.16
N PRO A 19 -26.78 -5.20 -3.76
CA PRO A 19 -25.55 -5.00 -3.03
C PRO A 19 -25.75 -3.94 -1.95
N ASP A 20 -25.22 -4.20 -0.76
CA ASP A 20 -25.24 -3.19 0.32
C ASP A 20 -24.44 -1.97 -0.10
N PHE A 21 -24.94 -0.79 0.24
CA PHE A 21 -24.25 0.45 -0.06
C PHE A 21 -22.97 0.59 0.78
N ILE A 22 -21.83 0.72 0.12
CA ILE A 22 -20.52 0.83 0.76
C ILE A 22 -20.07 2.30 0.73
N ASN A 23 -20.13 2.98 1.88
CA ASN A 23 -19.66 4.36 2.03
C ASN A 23 -18.30 4.40 2.74
N LYS A 24 -17.25 3.98 2.04
CA LYS A 24 -15.85 4.06 2.53
C LYS A 24 -14.90 4.26 1.38
N GLN A 25 -13.72 4.78 1.70
CA GLN A 25 -12.61 4.85 0.76
C GLN A 25 -12.20 3.43 0.33
N MET A 26 -12.07 3.22 -0.98
CA MET A 26 -11.74 1.92 -1.57
C MET A 26 -10.31 1.93 -2.10
N ASP A 27 -9.48 1.12 -1.49
CA ASP A 27 -8.14 0.80 -1.98
C ASP A 27 -8.17 -0.39 -2.95
N LYS A 28 -7.02 -0.69 -3.56
CA LYS A 28 -6.86 -1.84 -4.48
C LYS A 28 -7.33 -3.17 -3.85
N GLY A 29 -7.01 -3.38 -2.56
CA GLY A 29 -7.40 -4.61 -1.85
C GLY A 29 -8.91 -4.71 -1.65
N SER A 30 -9.55 -3.62 -1.28
CA SER A 30 -11.01 -3.52 -1.10
C SER A 30 -11.76 -3.69 -2.42
N LEU A 31 -11.26 -3.10 -3.51
CA LEU A 31 -11.84 -3.29 -4.86
C LEU A 31 -11.74 -4.75 -5.31
N LYS A 32 -10.60 -5.41 -5.08
CA LYS A 32 -10.44 -6.83 -5.39
C LYS A 32 -11.44 -7.71 -4.62
N LYS A 33 -11.65 -7.42 -3.33
CA LYS A 33 -12.65 -8.14 -2.52
C LYS A 33 -14.08 -7.89 -3.01
N LEU A 34 -14.41 -6.64 -3.35
CA LEU A 34 -15.72 -6.28 -3.89
C LEU A 34 -16.02 -7.04 -5.19
N LEU A 35 -15.09 -7.04 -6.15
CA LEU A 35 -15.26 -7.76 -7.42
C LEU A 35 -15.40 -9.27 -7.19
N GLY A 36 -14.60 -9.85 -6.27
CA GLY A 36 -14.74 -11.26 -5.90
C GLY A 36 -16.11 -11.60 -5.31
N GLN A 37 -16.64 -10.76 -4.42
CA GLN A 37 -17.99 -10.93 -3.87
C GLN A 37 -19.07 -10.82 -4.95
N MET A 38 -18.96 -9.82 -5.83
CA MET A 38 -19.90 -9.65 -6.95
C MET A 38 -19.89 -10.86 -7.88
N TYR A 39 -18.74 -11.44 -8.17
CA TYR A 39 -18.64 -12.65 -8.98
C TYR A 39 -19.36 -13.82 -8.33
N LEU A 40 -19.13 -14.05 -7.03
CA LEU A 40 -19.73 -15.19 -6.31
C LEU A 40 -21.25 -15.03 -6.13
N GLU A 41 -21.74 -13.83 -5.88
CA GLU A 41 -23.16 -13.59 -5.58
C GLU A 41 -24.01 -13.36 -6.83
N TYR A 42 -23.44 -12.73 -7.87
CA TYR A 42 -24.21 -12.25 -9.02
C TYR A 42 -23.73 -12.79 -10.37
N GLY A 43 -22.60 -13.53 -10.38
CA GLY A 43 -22.02 -14.12 -11.57
C GLY A 43 -21.16 -13.15 -12.41
N GLY A 44 -20.39 -13.73 -13.35
CA GLY A 44 -19.35 -13.02 -14.10
C GLY A 44 -19.86 -11.87 -14.98
N ALA A 45 -21.06 -11.97 -15.55
CA ALA A 45 -21.61 -10.89 -16.38
C ALA A 45 -21.85 -9.59 -15.60
N LYS A 46 -22.36 -9.69 -14.37
CA LYS A 46 -22.59 -8.52 -13.51
C LYS A 46 -21.29 -7.98 -12.92
N GLU A 47 -20.36 -8.89 -12.60
CA GLU A 47 -19.01 -8.50 -12.16
C GLU A 47 -18.26 -7.71 -13.25
N ALA A 48 -18.30 -8.18 -14.52
CA ALA A 48 -17.69 -7.47 -15.65
C ALA A 48 -18.30 -6.07 -15.85
N ASN A 49 -19.61 -5.93 -15.76
CA ASN A 49 -20.29 -4.63 -15.83
C ASN A 49 -19.86 -3.69 -14.70
N LEU A 50 -19.70 -4.22 -13.46
CA LEU A 50 -19.22 -3.44 -12.34
C LEU A 50 -17.75 -3.01 -12.56
N ALA A 51 -16.90 -3.91 -13.04
CA ALA A 51 -15.50 -3.60 -13.35
C ALA A 51 -15.37 -2.50 -14.40
N ASP A 52 -16.17 -2.54 -15.47
CA ASP A 52 -16.20 -1.51 -16.50
C ASP A 52 -16.73 -0.17 -15.97
N ALA A 53 -17.74 -0.19 -15.13
CA ALA A 53 -18.26 1.01 -14.49
C ALA A 53 -17.22 1.66 -13.55
N LEU A 54 -16.56 0.85 -12.72
CA LEU A 54 -15.48 1.31 -11.84
C LEU A 54 -14.30 1.89 -12.63
N LYS A 55 -13.89 1.22 -13.70
CA LYS A 55 -12.85 1.71 -14.62
C LYS A 55 -13.21 3.07 -15.19
N SER A 56 -14.40 3.20 -15.76
CA SER A 56 -14.89 4.44 -16.37
C SER A 56 -14.99 5.59 -15.35
N LEU A 57 -15.49 5.29 -14.16
CA LEU A 57 -15.56 6.24 -13.05
C LEU A 57 -14.16 6.69 -12.61
N GLY A 58 -13.24 5.74 -12.45
CA GLY A 58 -11.85 6.00 -12.06
C GLY A 58 -11.14 6.91 -13.06
N TYR A 59 -11.22 6.60 -14.35
CA TYR A 59 -10.62 7.46 -15.40
C TYR A 59 -11.24 8.85 -15.45
N LYS A 60 -12.56 8.96 -15.36
CA LYS A 60 -13.25 10.24 -15.34
C LYS A 60 -12.72 11.15 -14.21
N TYR A 61 -12.70 10.66 -12.98
CA TYR A 61 -12.28 11.46 -11.84
C TYR A 61 -10.77 11.67 -11.77
N ALA A 62 -9.97 10.71 -12.19
CA ALA A 62 -8.53 10.91 -12.31
C ALA A 62 -8.18 12.02 -13.32
N THR A 63 -8.89 12.07 -14.46
CA THR A 63 -8.73 13.15 -15.44
C THR A 63 -9.18 14.50 -14.89
N MET A 64 -10.33 14.53 -14.20
CA MET A 64 -10.86 15.77 -13.62
C MET A 64 -9.98 16.32 -12.49
N SER A 65 -9.32 15.44 -11.72
CA SER A 65 -8.46 15.87 -10.61
C SER A 65 -7.20 16.59 -11.08
N GLY A 66 -6.75 16.32 -12.33
CA GLY A 66 -5.52 16.91 -12.86
C GLY A 66 -4.27 16.61 -12.04
N THR A 67 -4.28 15.51 -11.27
CA THR A 67 -3.18 15.15 -10.36
C THR A 67 -1.90 14.92 -11.15
N THR A 68 -0.85 15.66 -10.83
CA THR A 68 0.49 15.56 -11.43
C THR A 68 1.52 15.32 -10.33
N ILE A 69 2.69 14.77 -10.71
CA ILE A 69 3.82 14.57 -9.80
C ILE A 69 4.92 15.54 -10.16
N SER A 70 5.49 16.19 -9.15
CA SER A 70 6.70 17.01 -9.29
C SER A 70 7.77 16.55 -8.30
N ILE A 71 9.02 16.98 -8.54
CA ILE A 71 10.12 16.73 -7.57
C ILE A 71 9.83 17.42 -6.22
N ALA A 72 9.11 18.53 -6.24
CA ALA A 72 8.73 19.26 -5.04
C ALA A 72 7.76 18.46 -4.11
N ASP A 73 7.04 17.49 -4.67
CA ASP A 73 6.13 16.63 -3.90
C ASP A 73 6.87 15.59 -3.04
N LEU A 74 8.18 15.39 -3.31
CA LEU A 74 9.05 14.54 -2.52
C LEU A 74 9.67 15.34 -1.36
N SER A 75 8.89 15.57 -0.32
CA SER A 75 9.38 16.26 0.87
C SER A 75 10.31 15.37 1.70
N VAL A 76 11.44 15.93 2.10
CA VAL A 76 12.40 15.28 3.01
C VAL A 76 12.06 15.67 4.43
N PRO A 77 11.79 14.71 5.34
CA PRO A 77 11.50 15.03 6.73
C PRO A 77 12.70 15.72 7.39
N PRO A 78 12.48 16.74 8.23
CA PRO A 78 13.55 17.47 8.90
C PRO A 78 14.37 16.57 9.83
N GLU A 79 13.75 15.55 10.41
CA GLU A 79 14.36 14.57 11.32
C GLU A 79 15.41 13.68 10.65
N LYS A 80 15.43 13.61 9.32
CA LYS A 80 16.39 12.79 8.55
C LYS A 80 17.83 13.06 8.96
N LYS A 81 18.20 14.34 9.10
CA LYS A 81 19.58 14.73 9.45
C LYS A 81 20.01 14.23 10.83
N GLU A 82 19.10 14.27 11.79
CA GLU A 82 19.36 13.80 13.15
C GLU A 82 19.46 12.28 13.22
N LEU A 83 18.55 11.57 12.55
CA LEU A 83 18.59 10.11 12.47
C LEU A 83 19.87 9.60 11.82
N LEU A 84 20.29 10.19 10.71
CA LEU A 84 21.53 9.82 10.04
C LEU A 84 22.76 10.10 10.94
N LYS A 85 22.81 11.26 11.57
CA LYS A 85 23.91 11.62 12.48
C LYS A 85 24.01 10.69 13.68
N SER A 86 22.88 10.23 14.20
CA SER A 86 22.84 9.24 15.29
C SER A 86 23.38 7.87 14.80
N ALA A 87 22.92 7.41 13.65
CA ALA A 87 23.40 6.16 13.06
C ALA A 87 24.91 6.17 12.77
N GLU A 88 25.42 7.27 12.19
CA GLU A 88 26.86 7.45 11.93
C GLU A 88 27.69 7.36 13.20
N LYS A 89 27.23 7.98 14.32
CA LYS A 89 27.90 7.88 15.61
C LYS A 89 27.95 6.44 16.15
N GLU A 90 26.83 5.70 16.05
CA GLU A 90 26.79 4.31 16.48
C GLU A 90 27.76 3.43 15.66
N ILE A 91 27.83 3.68 14.36
CA ILE A 91 28.75 2.99 13.46
C ILE A 91 30.21 3.33 13.82
N GLU A 92 30.51 4.60 14.09
CA GLU A 92 31.84 5.03 14.53
C GLU A 92 32.26 4.35 15.84
N VAL A 93 31.36 4.26 16.82
CA VAL A 93 31.60 3.53 18.07
C VAL A 93 31.92 2.06 17.79
N SER A 94 31.12 1.40 16.92
CA SER A 94 31.37 0.00 16.55
C SER A 94 32.70 -0.18 15.83
N GLN A 95 33.08 0.73 14.96
CA GLN A 95 34.37 0.74 14.29
C GLN A 95 35.54 0.87 15.28
N ASN A 96 35.42 1.79 16.25
CA ASN A 96 36.43 2.01 17.28
C ASN A 96 36.59 0.78 18.19
N ARG A 97 35.51 0.07 18.52
CA ARG A 97 35.57 -1.19 19.29
C ARG A 97 36.27 -2.30 18.51
N TYR A 98 36.00 -2.39 17.21
CA TYR A 98 36.72 -3.33 16.34
C TYR A 98 38.22 -3.04 16.28
N LEU A 99 38.62 -1.77 16.10
CA LEU A 99 40.06 -1.37 16.08
C LEU A 99 40.77 -1.64 17.40
N LYS A 100 40.03 -1.65 18.52
CA LYS A 100 40.59 -2.05 19.84
C LYS A 100 40.62 -3.57 20.06
N GLY A 101 40.07 -4.34 19.14
CA GLY A 101 39.96 -5.80 19.28
C GLY A 101 38.88 -6.28 20.24
N GLU A 102 37.94 -5.41 20.61
CA GLU A 102 36.80 -5.72 21.52
C GLU A 102 35.74 -6.59 20.85
N ILE A 103 35.56 -6.41 19.53
CA ILE A 103 34.58 -7.14 18.72
C ILE A 103 35.27 -7.70 17.46
N THR A 104 34.66 -8.74 16.89
CA THR A 104 35.12 -9.35 15.65
C THR A 104 34.64 -8.55 14.43
N GLU A 105 35.22 -8.81 13.26
CA GLU A 105 34.79 -8.20 12.01
C GLU A 105 33.31 -8.54 11.67
N VAL A 106 32.92 -9.78 11.93
CA VAL A 106 31.52 -10.22 11.69
C VAL A 106 30.54 -9.47 12.57
N GLU A 107 30.86 -9.32 13.86
CA GLU A 107 30.02 -8.55 14.79
C GLU A 107 29.91 -7.07 14.41
N ARG A 108 31.04 -6.45 14.01
CA ARG A 108 31.03 -5.09 13.49
C ARG A 108 30.15 -4.96 12.26
N TYR A 109 30.33 -5.86 11.28
CA TYR A 109 29.55 -5.86 10.04
C TYR A 109 28.05 -6.01 10.32
N THR A 110 27.67 -6.98 11.14
CA THR A 110 26.26 -7.20 11.54
C THR A 110 25.70 -5.96 12.21
N LYS A 111 26.44 -5.36 13.15
CA LYS A 111 25.99 -4.15 13.84
C LYS A 111 25.74 -2.96 12.87
N VAL A 112 26.61 -2.81 11.87
CA VAL A 112 26.44 -1.75 10.84
C VAL A 112 25.17 -1.98 10.03
N ILE A 113 24.92 -3.22 9.59
CA ILE A 113 23.71 -3.56 8.83
C ILE A 113 22.45 -3.34 9.67
N ASP A 114 22.45 -3.79 10.92
CA ASP A 114 21.33 -3.63 11.84
C ASP A 114 21.02 -2.14 12.10
N THR A 115 22.06 -1.34 12.35
CA THR A 115 21.92 0.11 12.56
C THR A 115 21.30 0.80 11.34
N TRP A 116 21.74 0.46 10.14
CA TRP A 116 21.17 1.01 8.91
C TRP A 116 19.74 0.52 8.63
N ALA A 117 19.45 -0.76 8.90
CA ALA A 117 18.12 -1.32 8.74
C ALA A 117 17.12 -0.63 9.70
N GLU A 118 17.49 -0.47 10.97
CA GLU A 118 16.68 0.23 11.97
C GLU A 118 16.47 1.72 11.61
N THR A 119 17.52 2.40 11.19
CA THR A 119 17.46 3.81 10.77
C THR A 119 16.55 3.98 9.56
N THR A 120 16.63 3.07 8.58
CA THR A 120 15.78 3.07 7.40
C THR A 120 14.31 2.85 7.77
N ALA A 121 14.03 1.91 8.68
CA ALA A 121 12.67 1.65 9.14
C ALA A 121 12.07 2.89 9.84
N LYS A 122 12.82 3.50 10.77
CA LYS A 122 12.41 4.73 11.46
C LYS A 122 12.18 5.89 10.49
N LEU A 123 13.08 6.06 9.52
CA LEU A 123 12.95 7.13 8.52
C LEU A 123 11.74 6.91 7.62
N THR A 124 11.47 5.66 7.22
CA THR A 124 10.29 5.32 6.43
C THR A 124 9.00 5.66 7.16
N GLU A 125 8.92 5.31 8.44
CA GLU A 125 7.76 5.64 9.28
C GLU A 125 7.57 7.17 9.38
N GLN A 126 8.63 7.93 9.62
CA GLN A 126 8.58 9.40 9.67
C GLN A 126 8.15 10.00 8.32
N VAL A 127 8.65 9.48 7.20
CA VAL A 127 8.24 9.94 5.87
C VAL A 127 6.74 9.73 5.67
N VAL A 128 6.21 8.54 6.01
CA VAL A 128 4.78 8.23 5.86
C VAL A 128 3.91 9.11 6.76
N GLN A 129 4.33 9.36 8.00
CA GLN A 129 3.59 10.20 8.95
C GLN A 129 3.57 11.69 8.55
N ASN A 130 4.65 12.19 7.95
CA ASN A 130 4.79 13.59 7.56
C ASN A 130 4.22 13.90 6.17
N PHE A 131 3.78 12.90 5.41
CA PHE A 131 3.15 13.15 4.12
C PHE A 131 1.79 13.85 4.28
N ASP A 132 1.58 14.92 3.52
CA ASP A 132 0.24 15.48 3.34
C ASP A 132 -0.65 14.46 2.59
N ARG A 133 -1.85 14.25 3.10
CA ARG A 133 -2.84 13.36 2.48
C ARG A 133 -3.25 13.78 1.07
N LEU A 134 -3.12 15.06 0.74
CA LEU A 134 -3.38 15.62 -0.58
C LEU A 134 -2.14 15.59 -1.50
N ASN A 135 -1.00 15.13 -1.00
CA ASN A 135 0.19 14.97 -1.83
C ASN A 135 -0.04 13.89 -2.90
N PRO A 136 0.21 14.19 -4.20
CA PRO A 136 -0.04 13.26 -5.29
C PRO A 136 0.69 11.93 -5.16
N VAL A 137 1.94 11.94 -4.67
CA VAL A 137 2.75 10.74 -4.45
C VAL A 137 2.13 9.88 -3.35
N TYR A 138 1.72 10.50 -2.24
CA TYR A 138 1.03 9.80 -1.15
C TYR A 138 -0.28 9.17 -1.64
N MET A 139 -1.12 9.91 -2.36
CA MET A 139 -2.39 9.40 -2.88
C MET A 139 -2.19 8.19 -3.80
N MET A 140 -1.17 8.20 -4.67
CA MET A 140 -0.88 7.08 -5.56
C MET A 140 -0.36 5.85 -4.82
N ALA A 141 0.54 6.04 -3.84
CA ALA A 141 1.10 4.95 -3.06
C ALA A 141 0.05 4.35 -2.11
N PHE A 142 -0.71 5.20 -1.39
CA PHE A 142 -1.74 4.77 -0.45
C PHE A 142 -2.92 4.05 -1.14
N SER A 143 -3.34 4.50 -2.32
CA SER A 143 -4.40 3.81 -3.08
C SER A 143 -3.95 2.45 -3.66
N GLY A 144 -2.64 2.18 -3.69
CA GLY A 144 -2.06 0.99 -4.31
C GLY A 144 -2.08 1.05 -5.84
N ALA A 145 -2.28 2.23 -6.43
CA ALA A 145 -2.21 2.42 -7.88
C ALA A 145 -0.78 2.24 -8.39
N ARG A 146 0.20 2.79 -7.66
CA ARG A 146 1.64 2.64 -7.91
C ARG A 146 2.42 2.76 -6.61
N GLY A 147 3.51 1.99 -6.51
CA GLY A 147 4.32 1.93 -5.29
C GLY A 147 3.72 1.03 -4.21
N ASN A 148 4.44 0.93 -3.10
CA ASN A 148 4.04 0.25 -1.87
C ASN A 148 4.48 1.13 -0.70
N LEU A 149 3.63 1.31 0.28
CA LEU A 149 3.95 1.91 1.58
C LEU A 149 4.24 0.81 2.59
#